data_e327600df6862eda11856446af489271
#
_entry.id   e327600df6862eda11856446af489271
#
_cell.length_a   1.000
_cell.length_b   1.000
_cell.length_c   1.000
_cell.angle_alpha   90.00
_cell.angle_beta   90.00
_cell.angle_gamma   90.00
#
_symmetry.space_group_name_H-M   'P 1'
#
loop_
_entity.id
_entity.type
_entity.pdbx_description
1 polymer ?
#
loop_
_entity_poly.entity_id
_entity_poly.type
_entity_poly.pdbx_seq_one_letter_code
_entity_poly.pdbx_strand_id
1 'polypeptide(L)'
;MLSIAPIAGGGAGYYTAQDNYYFLGSMQSRWLGEGAKLLQLEGPVDAFRLDELIAGRLPNGVSLERMEGGINVHRSGYDLTLSAPKSVSVLIALYGESRLLEAHNQAVEVVSREIESLTGTRIMRDGLSQHVHTG
;
A
#
# COMPACT_ATOMS: atom_id res chain seq x y z
N MET A 1 -16.28 1.06 2.99
CA MET A 1 -15.74 1.35 4.34
C MET A 1 -14.21 1.32 4.24
N LEU A 2 -13.52 2.27 4.85
CA LEU A 2 -12.06 2.31 4.91
C LEU A 2 -11.61 1.89 6.30
N SER A 3 -10.68 0.96 6.39
CA SER A 3 -9.92 0.67 7.60
C SER A 3 -8.43 0.87 7.38
N ILE A 4 -7.73 1.32 8.41
CA ILE A 4 -6.30 1.63 8.35
C ILE A 4 -5.62 0.90 9.51
N ALA A 5 -4.60 0.12 9.20
CA ALA A 5 -3.79 -0.57 10.19
C ALA A 5 -2.28 -0.40 9.89
N PRO A 6 -1.41 -0.23 10.89
CA PRO A 6 0.02 -0.25 10.65
C PRO A 6 0.47 -1.66 10.25
N ILE A 7 1.36 -1.75 9.28
CA ILE A 7 2.00 -3.02 8.92
C ILE A 7 3.01 -3.36 10.03
N ALA A 8 2.83 -4.52 10.66
CA ALA A 8 3.75 -4.99 11.68
C ALA A 8 5.13 -5.34 11.08
N GLY A 9 6.19 -5.08 11.82
CA GLY A 9 7.53 -5.49 11.41
C GLY A 9 7.59 -7.00 11.12
N GLY A 10 8.08 -7.37 9.95
CA GLY A 10 8.06 -8.76 9.46
C GLY A 10 6.76 -9.17 8.75
N GLY A 11 5.80 -8.25 8.57
CA GLY A 11 4.51 -8.52 7.92
C GLY A 11 4.57 -8.75 6.40
N ALA A 12 5.74 -8.65 5.79
CA ALA A 12 5.92 -8.88 4.35
C ALA A 12 5.38 -10.24 3.92
N GLY A 13 5.70 -11.30 4.66
CA GLY A 13 5.23 -12.66 4.36
C GLY A 13 3.70 -12.82 4.35
N TYR A 14 2.97 -11.94 5.04
CA TYR A 14 1.51 -11.96 4.99
C TYR A 14 0.97 -11.59 3.60
N TYR A 15 1.59 -10.61 2.95
CA TYR A 15 1.13 -10.12 1.63
C TYR A 15 1.69 -10.94 0.49
N THR A 16 2.79 -11.66 0.69
CA THR A 16 3.50 -12.44 -0.34
C THR A 16 3.23 -13.94 -0.30
N ALA A 17 2.56 -14.44 0.75
CA ALA A 17 2.20 -15.86 0.86
C ALA A 17 1.23 -16.26 -0.27
N GLN A 18 1.58 -17.30 -1.00
CA GLN A 18 0.80 -17.81 -2.14
C GLN A 18 -0.64 -18.22 -1.76
N ASP A 19 -0.87 -18.59 -0.52
CA ASP A 19 -2.20 -18.99 -0.01
C ASP A 19 -3.00 -17.79 0.53
N ASN A 20 -2.50 -16.57 0.36
CA ASN A 20 -3.20 -15.39 0.84
C ASN A 20 -4.33 -15.03 -0.12
N TYR A 21 -5.49 -14.68 0.45
CA TYR A 21 -6.67 -14.19 -0.28
C TYR A 21 -6.36 -13.08 -1.28
N TYR A 22 -5.36 -12.24 -1.02
CA TYR A 22 -4.91 -11.17 -1.90
C TYR A 22 -4.18 -11.65 -3.15
N PHE A 23 -3.66 -12.88 -3.15
CA PHE A 23 -3.00 -13.51 -4.29
C PHE A 23 -3.91 -14.44 -5.11
N LEU A 24 -5.11 -14.75 -4.63
CA LEU A 24 -6.04 -15.61 -5.34
C LEU A 24 -6.58 -14.92 -6.61
N GLY A 25 -5.81 -15.02 -7.64
CA GLY A 25 -6.13 -15.15 -9.07
C GLY A 25 -7.03 -14.13 -9.77
N SER A 26 -7.74 -13.25 -9.11
CA SER A 26 -8.64 -12.29 -9.75
C SER A 26 -8.31 -10.83 -9.51
N MET A 27 -7.36 -10.52 -8.67
CA MET A 27 -6.92 -9.14 -8.41
C MET A 27 -5.60 -8.88 -9.12
N GLN A 28 -5.64 -8.02 -10.12
CA GLN A 28 -4.44 -7.47 -10.73
C GLN A 28 -3.81 -6.49 -9.74
N SER A 29 -2.82 -6.97 -8.98
CA SER A 29 -2.00 -6.09 -8.15
C SER A 29 -1.21 -5.14 -9.05
N ARG A 30 -1.11 -3.87 -8.66
CA ARG A 30 -0.34 -2.87 -9.41
C ARG A 30 0.26 -1.82 -8.47
N TRP A 31 1.39 -1.29 -8.89
CA TRP A 31 1.98 -0.12 -8.27
C TRP A 31 1.18 1.13 -8.62
N LEU A 32 0.95 2.01 -7.67
CA LEU A 32 0.21 3.26 -7.84
C LEU A 32 0.91 4.41 -7.13
N GLY A 33 0.65 5.61 -7.63
CA GLY A 33 1.06 6.86 -7.01
C GLY A 33 2.39 7.41 -7.50
N GLU A 34 2.66 8.65 -7.14
CA GLU A 34 3.88 9.36 -7.53
C GLU A 34 5.12 8.75 -6.84
N GLY A 35 4.98 8.26 -5.61
CA GLY A 35 6.07 7.56 -4.92
C GLY A 35 6.53 6.31 -5.67
N ALA A 36 5.60 5.53 -6.24
CA ALA A 36 5.93 4.37 -7.07
C ALA A 36 6.68 4.79 -8.34
N LYS A 37 6.22 5.85 -9.02
CA LYS A 37 6.90 6.39 -10.22
C LYS A 37 8.31 6.87 -9.91
N LEU A 38 8.51 7.59 -8.82
CA LEU A 38 9.83 8.06 -8.38
C LEU A 38 10.79 6.91 -8.10
N LEU A 39 10.28 5.77 -7.64
CA LEU A 39 11.05 4.55 -7.41
C LEU A 39 11.12 3.63 -8.64
N GLN A 40 10.58 4.06 -9.78
CA GLN A 40 10.52 3.29 -11.03
C GLN A 40 9.81 1.94 -10.86
N LEU A 41 8.76 1.94 -10.05
CA LEU A 41 7.90 0.77 -9.81
C LEU A 41 6.70 0.86 -10.73
N GLU A 42 6.60 -0.04 -11.68
CA GLU A 42 5.54 -0.07 -12.69
C GLU A 42 4.98 -1.49 -12.87
N GLY A 43 3.73 -1.57 -13.32
CA GLY A 43 3.08 -2.84 -13.63
C GLY A 43 2.62 -3.62 -12.38
N PRO A 44 2.53 -4.95 -12.50
CA PRO A 44 2.11 -5.82 -11.39
C PRO A 44 3.08 -5.76 -10.21
N VAL A 45 2.53 -5.92 -9.01
CA VAL A 45 3.36 -5.96 -7.79
C VAL A 45 4.16 -7.25 -7.76
N ASP A 46 5.47 -7.12 -7.71
CA ASP A 46 6.40 -8.21 -7.48
C ASP A 46 6.58 -8.45 -5.98
N ALA A 47 6.47 -9.72 -5.56
CA ALA A 47 6.52 -10.11 -4.16
C ALA A 47 7.87 -9.75 -3.51
N PHE A 48 8.98 -9.99 -4.21
CA PHE A 48 10.31 -9.68 -3.69
C PHE A 48 10.48 -8.17 -3.49
N ARG A 49 10.04 -7.37 -4.45
CA ARG A 49 10.10 -5.91 -4.34
C ARG A 49 9.22 -5.36 -3.22
N LEU A 50 8.04 -5.95 -3.04
CA LEU A 50 7.16 -5.58 -1.92
C LEU A 50 7.81 -5.89 -0.58
N ASP A 51 8.43 -7.06 -0.43
CA ASP A 51 9.15 -7.46 0.78
C ASP A 51 10.31 -6.51 1.10
N GLU A 52 11.10 -6.13 0.08
CA GLU A 52 12.17 -5.17 0.24
C GLU A 52 11.67 -3.80 0.72
N LEU A 53 10.59 -3.28 0.10
CA LEU A 53 9.99 -2.00 0.50
C LEU A 53 9.43 -2.04 1.93
N ILE A 54 8.75 -3.11 2.30
CA ILE A 54 8.21 -3.31 3.66
C ILE A 54 9.36 -3.38 4.68
N ALA A 55 10.49 -3.98 4.31
CA ALA A 55 11.69 -4.01 5.13
C ALA A 55 12.43 -2.65 5.20
N GLY A 56 12.09 -1.68 4.35
CA GLY A 56 12.72 -0.37 4.28
C GLY A 56 13.88 -0.28 3.32
N ARG A 57 14.03 -1.22 2.39
CA ARG A 57 15.05 -1.21 1.35
C ARG A 57 14.46 -0.71 0.04
N LEU A 58 14.90 0.46 -0.41
CA LEU A 58 14.39 1.09 -1.62
C LEU A 58 15.15 0.60 -2.87
N PRO A 59 14.49 0.56 -4.06
CA PRO A 59 15.12 0.12 -5.29
C PRO A 59 16.35 0.94 -5.73
N ASN A 60 16.42 2.20 -5.30
CA ASN A 60 17.55 3.10 -5.56
C ASN A 60 18.76 2.86 -4.63
N GLY A 61 18.75 1.82 -3.81
CA GLY A 61 19.81 1.47 -2.86
C GLY A 61 19.77 2.23 -1.53
N VAL A 62 18.79 3.11 -1.33
CA VAL A 62 18.60 3.78 -0.04
C VAL A 62 17.96 2.81 0.94
N SER A 63 18.48 2.72 2.16
CA SER A 63 17.87 1.98 3.26
C SER A 63 17.26 2.94 4.27
N LEU A 64 16.02 2.69 4.62
CA LEU A 64 15.28 3.35 5.69
C LEU A 64 15.34 2.54 6.99
N GLU A 65 16.07 1.43 6.99
CA GLU A 65 16.26 0.60 8.16
C GLU A 65 16.93 1.40 9.27
N ARG A 66 16.36 1.35 10.45
CA ARG A 66 16.93 1.96 11.65
C ARG A 66 17.02 0.91 12.72
N MET A 67 18.25 0.61 13.13
CA MET A 67 18.50 -0.40 14.16
C MET A 67 18.54 0.26 15.54
N GLU A 68 17.71 -0.21 16.45
CA GLU A 68 17.73 0.14 17.87
C GLU A 68 17.80 -1.15 18.69
N GLY A 69 18.87 -1.33 19.47
CA GLY A 69 19.06 -2.52 20.29
C GLY A 69 19.09 -3.84 19.51
N GLY A 70 19.52 -3.82 18.23
CA GLY A 70 19.54 -5.00 17.35
C GLY A 70 18.21 -5.32 16.67
N ILE A 71 17.19 -4.48 16.85
CA ILE A 71 15.87 -4.63 16.22
C ILE A 71 15.69 -3.53 15.16
N ASN A 72 15.21 -3.90 13.98
CA ASN A 72 14.83 -2.92 12.96
C ASN A 72 13.51 -2.24 13.37
N VAL A 73 13.60 -0.94 13.66
CA VAL A 73 12.45 -0.11 14.07
C VAL A 73 11.88 0.72 12.92
N HIS A 74 12.21 0.36 11.68
CA HIS A 74 11.61 1.00 10.52
C HIS A 74 10.08 0.83 10.51
N ARG A 75 9.36 1.90 10.18
CA ARG A 75 7.91 1.84 9.97
C ARG A 75 7.62 1.36 8.55
N SER A 76 7.16 0.13 8.44
CA SER A 76 6.94 -0.55 7.15
C SER A 76 5.86 0.11 6.28
N GLY A 77 4.85 0.72 6.89
CA GLY A 77 3.76 1.38 6.19
C GLY A 77 2.41 1.17 6.84
N TYR A 78 1.37 1.40 6.06
CA TYR A 78 -0.03 1.21 6.47
C TYR A 78 -0.76 0.33 5.47
N ASP A 79 -1.55 -0.58 5.98
CA ASP A 79 -2.55 -1.32 5.22
C ASP A 79 -3.85 -0.51 5.20
N LEU A 80 -4.35 -0.19 4.01
CA LEU A 80 -5.60 0.51 3.81
C LEU A 80 -6.58 -0.42 3.10
N THR A 81 -7.54 -0.94 3.85
CA THR A 81 -8.55 -1.83 3.31
C THR A 81 -9.81 -1.04 2.93
N LEU A 82 -10.11 -1.00 1.64
CA LEU A 82 -11.30 -0.38 1.08
C LEU A 82 -12.33 -1.47 0.72
N SER A 83 -13.36 -1.60 1.53
CA SER A 83 -14.39 -2.64 1.33
C SER A 83 -15.72 -2.04 0.88
N ALA A 84 -16.34 -2.67 -0.12
CA ALA A 84 -17.70 -2.37 -0.53
C ALA A 84 -18.71 -2.73 0.59
N PRO A 85 -19.88 -2.09 0.62
CA PRO A 85 -20.98 -2.53 1.49
C PRO A 85 -21.33 -4.00 1.22
N LYS A 86 -21.74 -4.72 2.24
CA LYS A 86 -22.06 -6.16 2.14
C LYS A 86 -23.10 -6.46 1.06
N SER A 87 -24.12 -5.58 0.93
CA SER A 87 -25.15 -5.71 -0.12
C SER A 87 -24.55 -5.67 -1.53
N VAL A 88 -23.59 -4.77 -1.79
CA VAL A 88 -22.89 -4.66 -3.06
C VAL A 88 -22.03 -5.90 -3.33
N SER A 89 -21.29 -6.36 -2.32
CA SER A 89 -20.48 -7.59 -2.42
C SER A 89 -21.33 -8.82 -2.74
N VAL A 90 -22.50 -8.93 -2.12
CA VAL A 90 -23.45 -10.01 -2.39
C VAL A 90 -24.00 -9.94 -3.82
N LEU A 91 -24.37 -8.76 -4.29
CA LEU A 91 -24.85 -8.58 -5.67
C LEU A 91 -23.78 -8.96 -6.70
N ILE A 92 -22.53 -8.56 -6.48
CA ILE A 92 -21.42 -8.96 -7.35
C ILE A 92 -21.23 -10.47 -7.35
N ALA A 93 -21.22 -11.10 -6.16
CA ALA A 93 -20.96 -12.52 -6.01
C ALA A 93 -22.08 -13.42 -6.58
N LEU A 94 -23.36 -13.04 -6.36
CA LEU A 94 -24.50 -13.87 -6.77
C LEU A 94 -24.97 -13.62 -8.20
N TYR A 95 -24.88 -12.38 -8.66
CA TYR A 95 -25.43 -11.98 -9.97
C TYR A 95 -24.36 -11.64 -11.00
N GLY A 96 -23.08 -11.66 -10.62
CA GLY A 96 -21.97 -11.35 -11.54
C GLY A 96 -22.00 -9.92 -12.09
N GLU A 97 -22.57 -8.96 -11.33
CA GLU A 97 -22.70 -7.55 -11.76
C GLU A 97 -21.37 -6.85 -11.86
N SER A 98 -20.73 -7.01 -13.03
CA SER A 98 -19.42 -6.41 -13.33
C SER A 98 -19.39 -4.89 -13.20
N ARG A 99 -20.49 -4.22 -13.49
CA ARG A 99 -20.62 -2.75 -13.37
C ARG A 99 -20.44 -2.27 -11.93
N LEU A 100 -20.93 -3.04 -10.95
CA LEU A 100 -20.72 -2.72 -9.54
C LEU A 100 -19.26 -2.91 -9.12
N LEU A 101 -18.61 -3.95 -9.65
CA LEU A 101 -17.17 -4.17 -9.42
C LEU A 101 -16.35 -3.05 -10.04
N GLU A 102 -16.66 -2.66 -11.26
CA GLU A 102 -16.00 -1.54 -11.95
C GLU A 102 -16.18 -0.22 -11.20
N ALA A 103 -17.40 0.09 -10.77
CA ALA A 103 -17.68 1.28 -9.97
C ALA A 103 -16.92 1.27 -8.63
N HIS A 104 -16.79 0.10 -7.99
CA HIS A 104 -15.98 -0.03 -6.78
C HIS A 104 -14.50 0.24 -7.07
N ASN A 105 -13.95 -0.32 -8.14
CA ASN A 105 -12.55 -0.11 -8.53
C ASN A 105 -12.27 1.37 -8.84
N GLN A 106 -13.18 2.04 -9.55
CA GLN A 106 -13.07 3.48 -9.80
C GLN A 106 -13.09 4.29 -8.50
N ALA A 107 -13.97 3.93 -7.55
CA ALA A 107 -14.01 4.58 -6.25
C ALA A 107 -12.71 4.37 -5.47
N VAL A 108 -12.11 3.18 -5.52
CA VAL A 108 -10.81 2.89 -4.91
C VAL A 108 -9.72 3.77 -5.52
N GLU A 109 -9.70 3.95 -6.83
CA GLU A 109 -8.72 4.83 -7.50
C GLU A 109 -8.84 6.29 -7.08
N VAL A 110 -10.08 6.80 -7.00
CA VAL A 110 -10.32 8.18 -6.55
C VAL A 110 -9.85 8.38 -5.11
N VAL A 111 -10.23 7.46 -4.22
CA VAL A 111 -9.83 7.52 -2.80
C VAL A 111 -8.32 7.38 -2.64
N SER A 112 -7.67 6.52 -3.43
CA SER A 112 -6.21 6.35 -3.38
C SER A 112 -5.47 7.64 -3.75
N ARG A 113 -5.93 8.36 -4.77
CA ARG A 113 -5.35 9.67 -5.16
C ARG A 113 -5.56 10.72 -4.06
N GLU A 114 -6.72 10.73 -3.43
CA GLU A 114 -6.99 11.66 -2.32
C GLU A 114 -6.10 11.37 -1.12
N ILE A 115 -5.95 10.10 -0.75
CA ILE A 115 -5.03 9.68 0.33
C ILE A 115 -3.59 10.09 -0.01
N GLU A 116 -3.16 9.87 -1.25
CA GLU A 116 -1.83 10.28 -1.70
C GLU A 116 -1.62 11.79 -1.55
N SER A 117 -2.60 12.61 -1.94
CA SER A 117 -2.52 14.08 -1.80
C SER A 117 -2.38 14.55 -0.35
N LEU A 118 -2.84 13.73 0.61
CA LEU A 118 -2.73 14.00 2.04
C LEU A 118 -1.44 13.41 2.65
N THR A 119 -0.70 12.61 1.88
CA THR A 119 0.52 11.96 2.38
C THR A 119 1.66 12.96 2.52
N GLY A 120 2.34 12.91 3.64
CA GLY A 120 3.45 13.80 3.91
C GLY A 120 4.43 13.23 4.92
N THR A 121 5.61 13.78 4.92
CA THR A 121 6.67 13.43 5.86
C THR A 121 7.14 14.63 6.64
N ARG A 122 7.72 14.37 7.79
CA ARG A 122 8.34 15.39 8.62
C ARG A 122 9.85 15.38 8.38
N ILE A 123 10.38 16.50 7.93
CA ILE A 123 11.82 16.70 7.75
C ILE A 123 12.35 17.73 8.74
N MET A 124 13.62 17.61 9.11
CA MET A 124 14.31 18.59 9.91
C MET A 124 15.13 19.49 8.99
N ARG A 125 14.82 20.80 8.99
CA ARG A 125 15.62 21.83 8.33
C ARG A 125 16.01 22.89 9.35
N ASP A 126 17.28 23.18 9.42
CA ASP A 126 17.84 24.22 10.34
C ASP A 126 17.38 24.07 11.80
N GLY A 127 17.26 22.81 12.26
CA GLY A 127 16.78 22.50 13.62
C GLY A 127 15.26 22.62 13.82
N LEU A 128 14.51 23.01 12.79
CA LEU A 128 13.05 23.11 12.82
C LEU A 128 12.40 21.93 12.08
N SER A 129 11.35 21.40 12.69
CA SER A 129 10.54 20.34 12.08
C SER A 129 9.56 20.96 11.08
N GLN A 130 9.63 20.55 9.83
CA GLN A 130 8.71 20.95 8.75
C GLN A 130 7.96 19.74 8.21
N HIS A 131 6.68 19.92 7.94
CA HIS A 131 5.87 18.93 7.25
C HIS A 131 5.94 19.21 5.74
N VAL A 132 6.30 18.19 4.97
CA VAL A 132 6.40 18.26 3.51
C VAL A 132 5.51 17.20 2.90
N HIS A 133 4.65 17.59 1.97
CA HIS A 133 3.88 16.66 1.16
C HIS A 133 4.81 15.87 0.26
N THR A 134 4.59 14.56 0.17
CA THR A 134 5.44 13.61 -0.56
C THR A 134 4.68 12.76 -1.55
N GLY A 135 3.34 12.88 -1.55
CA GLY A 135 2.46 12.15 -2.43
C GLY A 135 2.14 12.88 -3.68
#